data_ee2707a009d7a3b179676fb5c987acdc
#
_entry.id   ee2707a009d7a3b179676fb5c987acdc
#
_cell.length_a   1.000
_cell.length_b   1.000
_cell.length_c   1.000
_cell.angle_alpha   90.00
_cell.angle_beta   90.00
_cell.angle_gamma   90.00
#
_symmetry.space_group_name_H-M   'P 1'
#
loop_
_entity.id
_entity.type
_entity.pdbx_description
1 polymer ?
#
loop_
_entity_poly.entity_id
_entity_poly.type
_entity_poly.pdbx_seq_one_letter_code
_entity_poly.pdbx_strand_id
1 'polypeptide(L)'
;AKQGKAAKDAVFVNAQRFTEKAKAAVKEIVAQNRNILLTIGVMVLLFALMATSLSSCAALFQGGSNAIISTSYSSEDEDIYAAENAYVALENALNEQINQMKANHSDYDEFQFQIDEIGHNPYQLISYLTVKYGGFTYAEVADEIQEIFKEQYGLYTDSTRETVTEKKKVRVGESLGQVVTSGYCNCSICCGQWSGGPTASGAYPQANHTIAVDASNPFVPMGTHVIMNGVEYVVEDTGAFAKYGVQFDVYYGDHASASAHGHQTWEAYIADSNGSQEVEVTTTREVNRLDVTLTNHNLDAVLRNRMTDKEQEQYDAYNKYYGNRDYLFDLNSIPTGGAGFGYDIPAEALSDPQFAKMIREAEKYLGYPYVWGG
;
A
#
# COMPACT_ATOMS: atom_id res chain seq x y z
N ALA A 1 23.85 -56.32 -26.25
CA ALA A 1 23.81 -55.58 -27.54
C ALA A 1 22.96 -56.23 -28.64
N LYS A 2 22.76 -57.56 -28.62
CA LYS A 2 21.97 -58.29 -29.68
C LYS A 2 20.45 -58.16 -29.56
N GLN A 3 19.89 -57.96 -28.31
CA GLN A 3 18.44 -57.82 -28.10
C GLN A 3 17.86 -56.45 -28.46
N GLY A 4 18.66 -55.37 -28.37
CA GLY A 4 18.21 -54.03 -28.75
C GLY A 4 18.10 -53.77 -30.25
N LYS A 5 18.83 -54.54 -31.06
CA LYS A 5 18.80 -54.42 -32.53
C LYS A 5 17.55 -55.11 -33.13
N ALA A 6 17.18 -56.25 -32.57
CA ALA A 6 16.00 -57.01 -33.03
C ALA A 6 14.68 -56.26 -32.72
N ALA A 7 14.61 -55.51 -31.59
CA ALA A 7 13.43 -54.70 -31.24
C ALA A 7 13.28 -53.48 -32.16
N LYS A 8 14.38 -52.83 -32.55
CA LYS A 8 14.36 -51.71 -33.49
C LYS A 8 13.97 -52.12 -34.90
N ASP A 9 14.47 -53.27 -35.36
CA ASP A 9 14.15 -53.81 -36.69
C ASP A 9 12.67 -54.23 -36.75
N ALA A 10 12.10 -54.81 -35.69
CA ALA A 10 10.68 -55.18 -35.62
C ALA A 10 9.74 -53.97 -35.64
N VAL A 11 10.12 -52.84 -34.95
CA VAL A 11 9.36 -51.59 -34.97
C VAL A 11 9.40 -50.93 -36.35
N PHE A 12 10.55 -50.98 -37.03
CA PHE A 12 10.72 -50.39 -38.35
C PHE A 12 9.93 -51.19 -39.42
N VAL A 13 9.93 -52.51 -39.36
CA VAL A 13 9.14 -53.40 -40.29
C VAL A 13 7.63 -53.20 -40.05
N ASN A 14 7.19 -53.06 -38.82
CA ASN A 14 5.78 -52.76 -38.51
C ASN A 14 5.35 -51.38 -38.99
N ALA A 15 6.20 -50.34 -38.85
CA ALA A 15 5.93 -49.01 -39.38
C ALA A 15 5.82 -49.00 -40.90
N GLN A 16 6.69 -49.74 -41.62
CA GLN A 16 6.60 -49.90 -43.07
C GLN A 16 5.33 -50.66 -43.52
N ARG A 17 4.94 -51.68 -42.80
CA ARG A 17 3.68 -52.41 -43.08
C ARG A 17 2.45 -51.60 -42.85
N PHE A 18 2.48 -50.71 -41.81
CA PHE A 18 1.39 -49.79 -41.53
C PHE A 18 1.27 -48.74 -42.64
N THR A 19 2.40 -48.19 -43.10
CA THR A 19 2.45 -47.21 -44.21
C THR A 19 1.96 -47.82 -45.56
N GLU A 20 2.29 -49.05 -45.86
CA GLU A 20 1.82 -49.67 -47.07
C GLU A 20 0.33 -50.03 -47.01
N LYS A 21 -0.18 -50.50 -45.87
CA LYS A 21 -1.62 -50.67 -45.64
C LYS A 21 -2.41 -49.40 -45.75
N ALA A 22 -1.88 -48.29 -45.16
CA ALA A 22 -2.48 -46.96 -45.24
C ALA A 22 -2.50 -46.49 -46.71
N LYS A 23 -1.42 -46.65 -47.47
CA LYS A 23 -1.38 -46.29 -48.90
C LYS A 23 -2.38 -47.09 -49.73
N ALA A 24 -2.53 -48.41 -49.46
CA ALA A 24 -3.51 -49.24 -50.15
C ALA A 24 -4.95 -48.84 -49.86
N ALA A 25 -5.28 -48.57 -48.60
CA ALA A 25 -6.59 -48.06 -48.16
C ALA A 25 -6.92 -46.72 -48.79
N VAL A 26 -5.95 -45.80 -48.82
CA VAL A 26 -6.11 -44.46 -49.44
C VAL A 26 -6.36 -44.65 -50.96
N LYS A 27 -5.64 -45.55 -51.63
CA LYS A 27 -5.81 -45.84 -53.09
C LYS A 27 -7.20 -46.40 -53.41
N GLU A 28 -7.76 -47.22 -52.54
CA GLU A 28 -9.09 -47.82 -52.69
C GLU A 28 -10.20 -46.72 -52.42
N ILE A 29 -10.04 -45.91 -51.41
CA ILE A 29 -10.96 -44.75 -51.12
C ILE A 29 -10.93 -43.75 -52.26
N VAL A 30 -9.75 -43.49 -52.86
CA VAL A 30 -9.59 -42.56 -54.00
C VAL A 30 -10.30 -43.10 -55.24
N ALA A 31 -10.25 -44.45 -55.47
CA ALA A 31 -10.90 -45.02 -56.63
C ALA A 31 -12.43 -45.03 -56.54
N GLN A 32 -13.00 -45.17 -55.35
CA GLN A 32 -14.46 -45.25 -55.15
C GLN A 32 -15.18 -43.91 -55.01
N ASN A 33 -14.48 -42.80 -54.63
CA ASN A 33 -15.11 -41.54 -54.28
C ASN A 33 -14.44 -40.34 -54.93
N ARG A 34 -14.16 -40.38 -56.21
CA ARG A 34 -13.45 -39.33 -56.96
C ARG A 34 -14.05 -37.92 -56.77
N ASN A 35 -15.39 -37.81 -56.67
CA ASN A 35 -16.07 -36.51 -56.50
C ASN A 35 -15.95 -35.97 -55.04
N ILE A 36 -15.98 -36.87 -54.05
CA ILE A 36 -15.80 -36.51 -52.64
C ILE A 36 -14.35 -36.05 -52.40
N LEU A 37 -13.38 -36.68 -53.00
CA LEU A 37 -11.97 -36.30 -52.93
C LEU A 37 -11.67 -34.96 -53.63
N LEU A 38 -12.36 -34.65 -54.72
CA LEU A 38 -12.29 -33.32 -55.34
C LEU A 38 -12.86 -32.25 -54.42
N THR A 39 -13.99 -32.54 -53.73
CA THR A 39 -14.60 -31.62 -52.77
C THR A 39 -13.73 -31.41 -51.55
N ILE A 40 -13.13 -32.47 -50.98
CA ILE A 40 -12.17 -32.41 -49.87
C ILE A 40 -10.91 -31.65 -50.31
N GLY A 41 -10.40 -31.91 -51.53
CA GLY A 41 -9.25 -31.19 -52.08
C GLY A 41 -9.50 -29.71 -52.27
N VAL A 42 -10.68 -29.31 -52.71
CA VAL A 42 -11.10 -27.92 -52.82
C VAL A 42 -11.27 -27.29 -51.42
N MET A 43 -11.84 -28.02 -50.45
CA MET A 43 -11.97 -27.52 -49.06
C MET A 43 -10.58 -27.34 -48.41
N VAL A 44 -9.65 -28.31 -48.58
CA VAL A 44 -8.27 -28.18 -48.07
C VAL A 44 -7.53 -27.04 -48.76
N LEU A 45 -7.75 -26.83 -50.08
CA LEU A 45 -7.18 -25.69 -50.80
C LEU A 45 -7.74 -24.38 -50.30
N LEU A 46 -9.06 -24.30 -50.06
CA LEU A 46 -9.71 -23.12 -49.47
C LEU A 46 -9.20 -22.87 -48.04
N PHE A 47 -9.04 -23.90 -47.22
CA PHE A 47 -8.43 -23.79 -45.89
C PHE A 47 -6.96 -23.35 -45.96
N ALA A 48 -6.18 -23.90 -46.91
CA ALA A 48 -4.79 -23.48 -47.11
C ALA A 48 -4.71 -22.04 -47.62
N LEU A 49 -5.63 -21.63 -48.48
CA LEU A 49 -5.74 -20.22 -48.94
C LEU A 49 -6.17 -19.26 -47.79
N MET A 50 -7.07 -19.72 -46.92
CA MET A 50 -7.40 -18.96 -45.70
C MET A 50 -6.23 -18.89 -44.72
N ALA A 51 -5.51 -20.00 -44.50
CA ALA A 51 -4.35 -20.05 -43.64
C ALA A 51 -3.18 -19.21 -44.20
N THR A 52 -2.98 -19.16 -45.50
CA THR A 52 -1.98 -18.30 -46.13
C THR A 52 -2.40 -16.85 -46.17
N SER A 53 -3.71 -16.55 -46.25
CA SER A 53 -4.19 -15.15 -46.09
C SER A 53 -4.03 -14.64 -44.66
N LEU A 54 -4.17 -15.51 -43.66
CA LEU A 54 -3.88 -15.17 -42.26
C LEU A 54 -2.36 -14.93 -42.02
N SER A 55 -1.50 -15.72 -42.68
CA SER A 55 -0.03 -15.52 -42.63
C SER A 55 0.42 -14.28 -43.39
N SER A 56 -0.35 -13.83 -44.41
CA SER A 56 -0.07 -12.60 -45.16
C SER A 56 -0.52 -11.34 -44.42
N CYS A 57 -1.38 -11.44 -43.40
CA CYS A 57 -1.74 -10.30 -42.56
C CYS A 57 -0.54 -9.70 -41.81
N ALA A 58 0.47 -10.49 -41.46
CA ALA A 58 1.71 -9.99 -40.87
C ALA A 58 2.52 -9.07 -41.83
N ALA A 59 2.32 -9.19 -43.15
CA ALA A 59 2.97 -8.37 -44.17
C ALA A 59 2.15 -7.13 -44.57
N LEU A 60 0.86 -7.06 -44.23
CA LEU A 60 -0.04 -5.95 -44.55
C LEU A 60 -0.02 -4.82 -43.51
N PHE A 61 0.72 -4.98 -42.41
CA PHE A 61 0.96 -3.91 -41.42
C PHE A 61 1.79 -2.75 -41.96
N GLN A 62 2.31 -2.82 -43.20
CA GLN A 62 3.06 -1.75 -43.83
C GLN A 62 2.24 -0.83 -44.80
N GLY A 63 0.92 -1.06 -44.90
CA GLY A 63 0.09 -0.25 -45.81
C GLY A 63 -1.34 -0.07 -45.29
N GLY A 64 -1.62 1.14 -44.83
CA GLY A 64 -2.87 1.52 -44.17
C GLY A 64 -4.13 1.33 -45.00
N SER A 65 -4.92 0.30 -44.67
CA SER A 65 -6.38 0.28 -44.89
C SER A 65 -7.14 -0.94 -44.30
N ASN A 66 -6.57 -1.72 -43.33
CA ASN A 66 -7.32 -2.80 -42.64
C ASN A 66 -7.17 -2.73 -41.11
N ALA A 67 -7.38 -1.55 -40.53
CA ALA A 67 -7.17 -1.29 -39.11
C ALA A 67 -8.14 -2.11 -38.19
N ILE A 68 -9.32 -2.45 -38.69
CA ILE A 68 -10.38 -3.08 -37.83
C ILE A 68 -10.07 -4.54 -37.45
N ILE A 69 -9.55 -5.34 -38.38
CA ILE A 69 -9.27 -6.76 -38.11
C ILE A 69 -7.99 -6.92 -37.26
N SER A 70 -7.05 -5.99 -37.37
CA SER A 70 -5.77 -6.02 -36.68
C SER A 70 -5.81 -5.50 -35.24
N THR A 71 -6.95 -4.93 -34.81
CA THR A 71 -7.13 -4.36 -33.48
C THR A 71 -8.22 -5.06 -32.68
N SER A 72 -8.74 -6.21 -33.15
CA SER A 72 -9.72 -7.03 -32.44
C SER A 72 -9.03 -8.03 -31.53
N TYR A 73 -9.49 -8.15 -30.30
CA TYR A 73 -9.04 -9.22 -29.40
C TYR A 73 -9.34 -10.59 -30.03
N SER A 74 -8.39 -11.51 -29.91
CA SER A 74 -8.49 -12.85 -30.52
C SER A 74 -8.89 -13.94 -29.55
N SER A 75 -8.88 -13.65 -28.23
CA SER A 75 -9.35 -14.58 -27.21
C SER A 75 -10.88 -14.62 -27.13
N GLU A 76 -11.44 -15.69 -26.64
CA GLU A 76 -12.86 -15.80 -26.35
C GLU A 76 -13.24 -14.86 -25.18
N ASP A 77 -14.48 -14.37 -25.16
CA ASP A 77 -14.96 -13.45 -24.12
C ASP A 77 -14.85 -14.09 -22.72
N GLU A 78 -15.08 -15.40 -22.62
CA GLU A 78 -14.99 -16.14 -21.34
C GLU A 78 -13.58 -16.10 -20.76
N ASP A 79 -12.54 -16.24 -21.57
CA ASP A 79 -11.14 -16.17 -21.15
C ASP A 79 -10.73 -14.74 -20.80
N ILE A 80 -11.23 -13.75 -21.53
CA ILE A 80 -11.05 -12.34 -21.24
C ILE A 80 -11.65 -11.99 -19.87
N TYR A 81 -12.91 -12.37 -19.62
CA TYR A 81 -13.54 -12.15 -18.32
C TYR A 81 -12.85 -12.92 -17.20
N ALA A 82 -12.37 -14.13 -17.46
CA ALA A 82 -11.65 -14.90 -16.45
C ALA A 82 -10.32 -14.22 -16.06
N ALA A 83 -9.57 -13.69 -17.02
CA ALA A 83 -8.34 -12.95 -16.80
C ALA A 83 -8.58 -11.67 -15.98
N GLU A 84 -9.58 -10.89 -16.39
CA GLU A 84 -9.97 -9.66 -15.69
C GLU A 84 -10.47 -9.93 -14.26
N ASN A 85 -11.38 -10.89 -14.10
CA ASN A 85 -11.90 -11.27 -12.80
C ASN A 85 -10.79 -11.76 -11.85
N ALA A 86 -9.76 -12.43 -12.37
CA ALA A 86 -8.61 -12.84 -11.56
C ALA A 86 -7.82 -11.63 -11.07
N TYR A 87 -7.63 -10.61 -11.92
CA TYR A 87 -6.96 -9.38 -11.51
C TYR A 87 -7.75 -8.62 -10.46
N VAL A 88 -9.05 -8.43 -10.68
CA VAL A 88 -9.98 -7.81 -9.71
C VAL A 88 -10.00 -8.58 -8.39
N ALA A 89 -9.92 -9.90 -8.43
CA ALA A 89 -9.84 -10.71 -7.20
C ALA A 89 -8.58 -10.43 -6.39
N LEU A 90 -7.42 -10.21 -7.05
CA LEU A 90 -6.18 -9.81 -6.40
C LEU A 90 -6.30 -8.41 -5.77
N GLU A 91 -6.91 -7.46 -6.47
CA GLU A 91 -7.19 -6.11 -5.94
C GLU A 91 -8.13 -6.12 -4.74
N ASN A 92 -9.17 -6.94 -4.79
CA ASN A 92 -10.10 -7.12 -3.67
C ASN A 92 -9.39 -7.76 -2.46
N ALA A 93 -8.51 -8.74 -2.69
CA ALA A 93 -7.74 -9.38 -1.63
C ALA A 93 -6.75 -8.39 -0.98
N LEU A 94 -6.10 -7.53 -1.77
CA LEU A 94 -5.23 -6.46 -1.29
C LEU A 94 -6.00 -5.45 -0.43
N ASN A 95 -7.17 -5.02 -0.90
CA ASN A 95 -8.04 -4.10 -0.17
C ASN A 95 -8.49 -4.71 1.18
N GLU A 96 -8.89 -5.97 1.18
CA GLU A 96 -9.24 -6.69 2.41
C GLU A 96 -8.05 -6.80 3.36
N GLN A 97 -6.85 -7.08 2.87
CA GLN A 97 -5.63 -7.10 3.67
C GLN A 97 -5.39 -5.74 4.36
N ILE A 98 -5.57 -4.63 3.66
CA ILE A 98 -5.42 -3.28 4.22
C ILE A 98 -6.50 -3.02 5.28
N ASN A 99 -7.75 -3.38 5.01
CA ASN A 99 -8.87 -3.20 5.94
C ASN A 99 -8.68 -3.99 7.25
N GLN A 100 -8.02 -5.13 7.17
CA GLN A 100 -7.75 -5.98 8.33
C GLN A 100 -6.47 -5.58 9.10
N MET A 101 -5.68 -4.58 8.64
CA MET A 101 -4.41 -4.20 9.27
C MET A 101 -4.56 -3.93 10.76
N LYS A 102 -5.54 -3.12 11.16
CA LYS A 102 -5.77 -2.79 12.57
C LYS A 102 -6.12 -4.01 13.42
N ALA A 103 -6.88 -4.94 12.88
CA ALA A 103 -7.28 -6.16 13.60
C ALA A 103 -6.11 -7.13 13.75
N ASN A 104 -5.27 -7.23 12.72
CA ASN A 104 -4.13 -8.15 12.67
C ASN A 104 -2.91 -7.64 13.48
N HIS A 105 -2.85 -6.33 13.76
CA HIS A 105 -1.75 -5.66 14.45
C HIS A 105 -2.25 -4.92 15.71
N SER A 106 -2.97 -5.63 16.58
CA SER A 106 -3.57 -5.07 17.79
C SER A 106 -2.56 -4.66 18.88
N ASP A 107 -1.28 -4.93 18.66
CA ASP A 107 -0.14 -4.53 19.50
C ASP A 107 0.35 -3.08 19.21
N TYR A 108 -0.22 -2.42 18.20
CA TYR A 108 0.04 -1.02 17.91
C TYR A 108 -1.06 -0.11 18.45
N ASP A 109 -0.64 1.04 18.98
CA ASP A 109 -1.55 2.06 19.55
C ASP A 109 -2.17 2.93 18.46
N GLU A 110 -1.39 3.23 17.42
CA GLU A 110 -1.78 4.14 16.34
C GLU A 110 -1.45 3.54 14.97
N PHE A 111 -2.25 3.97 13.97
CA PHE A 111 -2.07 3.56 12.57
C PHE A 111 -2.12 4.79 11.68
N GLN A 112 -1.15 4.91 10.80
CA GLN A 112 -1.16 5.90 9.73
C GLN A 112 -1.22 5.19 8.38
N PHE A 113 -2.22 5.52 7.57
CA PHE A 113 -2.42 4.93 6.26
C PHE A 113 -2.11 5.96 5.18
N GLN A 114 -1.27 5.56 4.23
CA GLN A 114 -0.97 6.25 2.99
C GLN A 114 -1.28 5.28 1.85
N ILE A 115 -2.49 5.32 1.32
CA ILE A 115 -3.02 4.30 0.41
C ILE A 115 -3.34 4.95 -0.92
N ASP A 116 -2.58 4.56 -1.96
CA ASP A 116 -2.94 4.88 -3.33
C ASP A 116 -4.21 4.12 -3.74
N GLU A 117 -4.90 4.62 -4.74
CA GLU A 117 -6.12 4.00 -5.25
C GLU A 117 -5.82 2.59 -5.77
N ILE A 118 -6.71 1.64 -5.40
CA ILE A 118 -6.68 0.28 -5.94
C ILE A 118 -7.69 0.21 -7.07
N GLY A 119 -7.18 0.00 -8.27
CA GLY A 119 -7.99 -0.13 -9.47
C GLY A 119 -7.12 -0.03 -10.73
N HIS A 120 -7.65 -0.50 -11.82
CA HIS A 120 -6.97 -0.51 -13.11
C HIS A 120 -7.97 -0.36 -14.28
N ASN A 121 -7.43 -0.15 -15.47
CA ASN A 121 -8.21 -0.18 -16.69
C ASN A 121 -8.16 -1.60 -17.30
N PRO A 122 -9.28 -2.34 -17.35
CA PRO A 122 -9.31 -3.71 -17.85
C PRO A 122 -8.85 -3.81 -19.31
N TYR A 123 -9.14 -2.80 -20.12
CA TYR A 123 -8.69 -2.79 -21.52
C TYR A 123 -7.18 -2.72 -21.66
N GLN A 124 -6.47 -2.08 -20.72
CA GLN A 124 -5.01 -2.09 -20.70
C GLN A 124 -4.46 -3.48 -20.44
N LEU A 125 -4.99 -4.18 -19.44
CA LEU A 125 -4.59 -5.56 -19.13
C LEU A 125 -4.81 -6.49 -20.33
N ILE A 126 -6.02 -6.48 -20.89
CA ILE A 126 -6.39 -7.39 -21.99
C ILE A 126 -5.65 -7.05 -23.28
N SER A 127 -5.41 -5.75 -23.56
CA SER A 127 -4.59 -5.33 -24.70
C SER A 127 -3.16 -5.85 -24.59
N TYR A 128 -2.54 -5.74 -23.41
CA TYR A 128 -1.22 -6.28 -23.15
C TYR A 128 -1.16 -7.81 -23.34
N LEU A 129 -2.09 -8.54 -22.72
CA LEU A 129 -2.14 -9.98 -22.84
C LEU A 129 -2.33 -10.41 -24.31
N THR A 130 -3.17 -9.69 -25.06
CA THR A 130 -3.36 -9.93 -26.49
C THR A 130 -2.08 -9.68 -27.29
N VAL A 131 -1.32 -8.64 -26.98
CA VAL A 131 -0.05 -8.34 -27.65
C VAL A 131 0.98 -9.42 -27.38
N LYS A 132 1.06 -9.94 -26.15
CA LYS A 132 2.04 -10.94 -25.74
C LYS A 132 1.70 -12.35 -26.19
N TYR A 133 0.45 -12.74 -26.14
CA TYR A 133 0.01 -14.14 -26.31
C TYR A 133 -0.86 -14.34 -27.56
N GLY A 134 -1.34 -13.26 -28.19
CA GLY A 134 -2.36 -13.37 -29.25
C GLY A 134 -3.71 -13.77 -28.67
N GLY A 135 -4.29 -14.84 -29.21
CA GLY A 135 -5.45 -15.50 -28.57
C GLY A 135 -4.97 -16.35 -27.39
N PHE A 136 -5.39 -16.05 -26.20
CA PHE A 136 -5.00 -16.73 -24.96
C PHE A 136 -6.20 -17.37 -24.28
N THR A 137 -5.93 -18.41 -23.50
CA THR A 137 -6.82 -18.89 -22.43
C THR A 137 -6.35 -18.31 -21.09
N TYR A 138 -7.27 -18.20 -20.13
CA TYR A 138 -6.91 -17.72 -18.78
C TYR A 138 -5.76 -18.54 -18.16
N ALA A 139 -5.76 -19.85 -18.36
CA ALA A 139 -4.72 -20.73 -17.80
C ALA A 139 -3.30 -20.39 -18.31
N GLU A 140 -3.18 -19.90 -19.53
CA GLU A 140 -1.88 -19.51 -20.12
C GLU A 140 -1.34 -18.19 -19.58
N VAL A 141 -2.20 -17.33 -19.05
CA VAL A 141 -1.84 -15.96 -18.61
C VAL A 141 -1.93 -15.76 -17.09
N ALA A 142 -2.37 -16.78 -16.34
CA ALA A 142 -2.61 -16.66 -14.91
C ALA A 142 -1.36 -16.26 -14.11
N ASP A 143 -0.20 -16.80 -14.44
CA ASP A 143 1.07 -16.46 -13.78
C ASP A 143 1.52 -15.03 -14.14
N GLU A 144 1.37 -14.64 -15.41
CA GLU A 144 1.69 -13.29 -15.88
C GLU A 144 0.83 -12.23 -15.19
N ILE A 145 -0.46 -12.50 -15.00
CA ILE A 145 -1.40 -11.65 -14.27
C ILE A 145 -0.90 -11.40 -12.84
N GLN A 146 -0.44 -12.43 -12.15
CA GLN A 146 0.10 -12.30 -10.80
C GLN A 146 1.40 -11.48 -10.76
N GLU A 147 2.28 -11.65 -11.74
CA GLU A 147 3.53 -10.88 -11.81
C GLU A 147 3.26 -9.40 -12.11
N ILE A 148 2.34 -9.09 -13.03
CA ILE A 148 1.91 -7.71 -13.29
C ILE A 148 1.35 -7.07 -12.03
N PHE A 149 0.48 -7.77 -11.30
CA PHE A 149 -0.11 -7.29 -10.06
C PHE A 149 0.95 -6.95 -9.00
N LYS A 150 1.96 -7.81 -8.82
CA LYS A 150 3.08 -7.57 -7.89
C LYS A 150 3.96 -6.38 -8.29
N GLU A 151 4.06 -6.09 -9.58
CA GLU A 151 4.79 -4.91 -10.06
C GLU A 151 3.97 -3.63 -9.94
N GLN A 152 2.65 -3.73 -10.07
CA GLN A 152 1.77 -2.57 -9.93
C GLN A 152 1.63 -2.14 -8.48
N TYR A 153 1.42 -3.08 -7.56
CA TYR A 153 1.12 -2.77 -6.17
C TYR A 153 2.24 -3.14 -5.22
N GLY A 154 2.68 -2.17 -4.44
CA GLY A 154 3.62 -2.38 -3.35
C GLY A 154 2.96 -2.01 -2.02
N LEU A 155 2.71 -3.01 -1.15
CA LEU A 155 2.22 -2.79 0.21
C LEU A 155 3.39 -2.91 1.19
N TYR A 156 3.65 -1.83 1.93
CA TYR A 156 4.75 -1.72 2.90
C TYR A 156 4.21 -1.35 4.27
N THR A 157 4.85 -1.87 5.30
CA THR A 157 4.58 -1.48 6.68
C THR A 157 5.88 -1.07 7.35
N ASP A 158 5.86 0.03 8.09
CA ASP A 158 6.96 0.47 8.93
C ASP A 158 6.45 0.74 10.35
N SER A 159 7.28 0.42 11.35
CA SER A 159 6.91 0.60 12.74
C SER A 159 7.76 1.70 13.38
N THR A 160 7.09 2.66 13.97
CA THR A 160 7.74 3.76 14.71
C THR A 160 7.31 3.73 16.17
N ARG A 161 8.24 4.12 17.06
CA ARG A 161 7.96 4.35 18.47
C ARG A 161 8.26 5.79 18.78
N GLU A 162 7.27 6.50 19.25
CA GLU A 162 7.38 7.92 19.60
C GLU A 162 6.92 8.15 21.04
N THR A 163 7.51 9.17 21.67
CA THR A 163 7.02 9.68 22.94
C THR A 163 6.06 10.84 22.64
N VAL A 164 4.79 10.62 22.91
CA VAL A 164 3.75 11.64 22.72
C VAL A 164 3.51 12.36 24.03
N THR A 165 3.48 13.68 23.96
CA THR A 165 3.17 14.56 25.09
C THR A 165 1.72 15.02 24.97
N GLU A 166 0.92 14.70 25.98
CA GLU A 166 -0.48 15.09 26.06
C GLU A 166 -0.69 16.08 27.21
N LYS A 167 -1.54 17.08 26.99
CA LYS A 167 -1.92 18.06 27.99
C LYS A 167 -3.40 17.92 28.32
N LYS A 168 -3.73 17.75 29.58
CA LYS A 168 -5.12 17.72 30.07
C LYS A 168 -5.31 18.73 31.18
N LYS A 169 -6.51 19.26 31.34
CA LYS A 169 -6.90 20.08 32.45
C LYS A 169 -7.48 19.25 33.56
N VAL A 170 -6.99 19.42 34.77
CA VAL A 170 -7.41 18.71 35.99
C VAL A 170 -7.89 19.71 37.01
N ARG A 171 -8.99 19.43 37.67
CA ARG A 171 -9.61 20.31 38.67
C ARG A 171 -9.06 20.03 40.04
N VAL A 172 -9.24 21.01 40.92
CA VAL A 172 -8.99 20.88 42.36
C VAL A 172 -9.73 19.68 42.94
N GLY A 173 -9.01 18.89 43.73
CA GLY A 173 -9.49 17.65 44.33
C GLY A 173 -9.45 16.41 43.43
N GLU A 174 -9.22 16.59 42.11
CA GLU A 174 -9.08 15.45 41.18
C GLU A 174 -7.70 14.81 41.31
N SER A 175 -7.67 13.49 41.09
CA SER A 175 -6.45 12.70 41.12
C SER A 175 -5.61 12.96 39.85
N LEU A 176 -4.31 13.09 40.05
CA LEU A 176 -3.27 13.08 39.03
C LEU A 176 -2.83 11.64 38.68
N GLY A 177 -3.34 10.65 39.41
CA GLY A 177 -2.94 9.25 39.35
C GLY A 177 -1.67 8.99 40.16
N GLN A 178 -1.05 7.84 39.84
CA GLN A 178 0.22 7.46 40.43
C GLN A 178 1.36 8.26 39.79
N VAL A 179 2.13 8.98 40.59
CA VAL A 179 3.30 9.76 40.16
C VAL A 179 4.57 9.14 40.74
N VAL A 180 5.62 9.11 39.96
CA VAL A 180 6.95 8.70 40.43
C VAL A 180 7.65 9.93 40.99
N THR A 181 8.16 9.80 42.20
CA THR A 181 8.91 10.85 42.89
C THR A 181 10.35 10.45 43.13
N SER A 182 11.27 11.38 43.10
CA SER A 182 12.64 11.26 43.59
C SER A 182 12.87 12.26 44.73
N GLY A 183 14.04 12.24 45.34
CA GLY A 183 14.39 13.13 46.42
C GLY A 183 15.65 13.95 46.13
N TYR A 184 15.63 15.23 46.46
CA TYR A 184 16.80 16.09 46.38
C TYR A 184 16.98 16.95 47.62
N CYS A 185 18.17 17.49 47.80
CA CYS A 185 18.48 18.50 48.81
C CYS A 185 19.33 19.65 48.20
N ASN A 186 19.43 20.76 48.89
CA ASN A 186 20.16 21.94 48.40
C ASN A 186 21.71 21.82 48.60
N CYS A 187 22.27 20.61 48.38
CA CYS A 187 23.72 20.38 48.47
C CYS A 187 24.38 20.34 47.09
N SER A 188 25.72 20.40 47.08
CA SER A 188 26.49 20.39 45.82
C SER A 188 26.38 19.08 45.02
N ILE A 189 25.98 17.97 45.66
CA ILE A 189 25.78 16.69 44.98
C ILE A 189 24.46 16.72 44.19
N CYS A 190 23.37 17.24 44.79
CA CYS A 190 22.07 17.32 44.16
C CYS A 190 21.95 18.52 43.20
N CYS A 191 22.43 19.69 43.60
CA CYS A 191 22.20 20.96 42.89
C CYS A 191 23.45 21.50 42.17
N GLY A 192 24.62 20.87 42.29
CA GLY A 192 25.83 21.29 41.63
C GLY A 192 26.17 22.76 41.91
N GLN A 193 26.27 23.57 40.88
CA GLN A 193 26.57 25.02 40.98
C GLN A 193 25.45 25.85 41.62
N TRP A 194 24.24 25.36 41.72
CA TRP A 194 23.07 26.01 42.29
C TRP A 194 22.91 25.72 43.79
N SER A 195 23.83 24.95 44.38
CA SER A 195 23.81 24.56 45.79
C SER A 195 23.78 25.75 46.72
N GLY A 196 22.92 25.69 47.74
CA GLY A 196 22.73 26.75 48.73
C GLY A 196 21.92 27.97 48.25
N GLY A 197 21.54 27.97 46.96
CA GLY A 197 20.74 29.04 46.36
C GLY A 197 19.23 28.86 46.54
N PRO A 198 18.46 29.86 46.07
CA PRO A 198 16.99 29.74 45.98
C PRO A 198 16.60 28.76 44.86
N THR A 199 15.34 28.31 44.89
CA THR A 199 14.66 27.53 43.85
C THR A 199 14.43 28.35 42.58
N ALA A 200 13.95 27.74 41.53
CA ALA A 200 13.59 28.39 40.27
C ALA A 200 12.49 29.46 40.45
N SER A 201 11.63 29.34 41.46
CA SER A 201 10.65 30.37 41.81
C SER A 201 11.24 31.58 42.56
N GLY A 202 12.49 31.48 43.05
CA GLY A 202 13.16 32.47 43.89
C GLY A 202 12.95 32.24 45.39
N ALA A 203 12.13 31.31 45.81
CA ALA A 203 11.96 30.93 47.21
C ALA A 203 13.13 30.03 47.67
N TYR A 204 13.45 30.02 48.98
CA TYR A 204 14.35 29.00 49.51
C TYR A 204 13.59 27.71 49.78
N PRO A 205 14.14 26.53 49.35
CA PRO A 205 13.41 25.28 49.46
C PRO A 205 13.19 24.84 50.90
N GLN A 206 12.03 24.27 51.17
CA GLN A 206 11.62 23.81 52.51
C GLN A 206 11.16 22.34 52.44
N ALA A 207 11.61 21.54 53.42
CA ALA A 207 11.17 20.15 53.51
C ALA A 207 9.68 20.07 53.83
N ASN A 208 8.97 19.04 53.27
CA ASN A 208 7.53 18.87 53.34
C ASN A 208 6.72 20.03 52.70
N HIS A 209 7.31 20.78 51.79
CA HIS A 209 6.68 21.90 51.11
C HIS A 209 7.10 21.99 49.66
N THR A 210 8.41 22.04 49.37
CA THR A 210 8.94 22.29 48.05
C THR A 210 9.08 21.00 47.23
N ILE A 211 8.61 21.07 46.02
CA ILE A 211 8.89 20.04 44.98
C ILE A 211 9.37 20.71 43.70
N ALA A 212 10.17 19.96 42.93
CA ALA A 212 10.59 20.34 41.59
C ALA A 212 9.85 19.54 40.52
N VAL A 213 9.68 20.18 39.36
CA VAL A 213 9.26 19.52 38.10
C VAL A 213 10.38 19.54 37.08
N ASP A 214 10.31 18.74 36.03
CA ASP A 214 11.30 18.83 34.97
C ASP A 214 11.19 20.14 34.19
N ALA A 215 12.31 20.79 33.97
CA ALA A 215 12.36 22.12 33.35
C ALA A 215 11.97 22.09 31.86
N SER A 216 12.25 20.96 31.15
CA SER A 216 11.98 20.82 29.72
C SER A 216 10.56 20.36 29.43
N ASN A 217 9.98 19.59 30.35
CA ASN A 217 8.64 19.00 30.20
C ASN A 217 7.95 18.90 31.56
N PRO A 218 7.52 20.04 32.15
CA PRO A 218 6.95 20.07 33.49
C PRO A 218 5.62 19.31 33.54
N PHE A 219 5.49 18.37 34.47
CA PHE A 219 4.28 17.58 34.68
C PHE A 219 3.07 18.49 35.05
N VAL A 220 3.29 19.48 35.87
CA VAL A 220 2.34 20.55 36.17
C VAL A 220 3.08 21.91 36.18
N PRO A 221 2.39 23.03 36.01
CA PRO A 221 3.03 24.37 36.05
C PRO A 221 3.67 24.72 37.39
N MET A 222 4.66 25.61 37.33
CA MET A 222 5.23 26.24 38.51
C MET A 222 4.12 26.90 39.35
N GLY A 223 4.21 26.81 40.66
CA GLY A 223 3.24 27.32 41.62
C GLY A 223 2.04 26.42 41.86
N THR A 224 1.95 25.27 41.18
CA THR A 224 0.88 24.28 41.44
C THR A 224 1.06 23.67 42.82
N HIS A 225 -0.05 23.59 43.58
CA HIS A 225 -0.14 22.88 44.85
C HIS A 225 -0.64 21.43 44.63
N VAL A 226 0.09 20.45 45.15
CA VAL A 226 -0.18 19.03 44.97
C VAL A 226 -0.15 18.32 46.31
N ILE A 227 -1.15 17.50 46.61
CA ILE A 227 -1.16 16.62 47.78
C ILE A 227 -0.59 15.27 47.40
N MET A 228 0.48 14.87 48.07
CA MET A 228 1.08 13.54 47.92
C MET A 228 1.44 12.97 49.28
N ASN A 229 1.16 11.68 49.52
CA ASN A 229 1.46 11.01 50.79
C ASN A 229 0.95 11.79 52.03
N GLY A 230 -0.21 12.47 51.91
CA GLY A 230 -0.85 13.24 52.98
C GLY A 230 -0.20 14.61 53.26
N VAL A 231 0.78 15.05 52.44
CA VAL A 231 1.47 16.35 52.55
C VAL A 231 1.11 17.20 51.34
N GLU A 232 0.81 18.47 51.57
CA GLU A 232 0.66 19.45 50.51
C GLU A 232 2.02 20.05 50.14
N TYR A 233 2.39 19.89 48.87
CA TYR A 233 3.61 20.42 48.28
C TYR A 233 3.29 21.53 47.29
N VAL A 234 4.26 22.42 47.06
CA VAL A 234 4.21 23.48 46.05
C VAL A 234 5.33 23.29 45.06
N VAL A 235 5.01 23.37 43.76
CA VAL A 235 6.00 23.36 42.68
C VAL A 235 6.74 24.69 42.68
N GLU A 236 7.90 24.72 43.27
CA GLU A 236 8.74 25.95 43.42
C GLU A 236 10.07 25.81 42.70
N ASP A 237 10.44 24.61 42.25
CA ASP A 237 11.74 24.33 41.68
C ASP A 237 11.67 23.56 40.35
N THR A 238 12.80 23.53 39.66
CA THR A 238 12.94 22.78 38.40
C THR A 238 14.26 21.99 38.39
N GLY A 239 14.21 20.82 37.76
CA GLY A 239 15.38 19.96 37.55
C GLY A 239 15.45 19.41 36.14
N ALA A 240 16.38 18.50 35.86
CA ALA A 240 16.56 17.83 34.57
C ALA A 240 16.45 16.31 34.75
N PHE A 241 15.24 15.82 34.96
CA PHE A 241 14.99 14.42 35.32
C PHE A 241 13.90 13.72 34.51
N ALA A 242 13.36 14.35 33.45
CA ALA A 242 12.35 13.74 32.57
C ALA A 242 12.77 12.36 32.07
N LYS A 243 14.04 12.18 31.72
CA LYS A 243 14.59 10.89 31.22
C LYS A 243 14.53 9.73 32.22
N TYR A 244 14.26 10.01 33.50
CA TYR A 244 14.16 8.98 34.54
C TYR A 244 12.72 8.59 34.85
N GLY A 245 11.72 9.15 34.14
CA GLY A 245 10.30 8.89 34.37
C GLY A 245 9.75 9.46 35.67
N VAL A 246 10.44 10.43 36.28
CA VAL A 246 10.05 11.09 37.53
C VAL A 246 9.17 12.30 37.20
N GLN A 247 8.04 12.44 37.89
CA GLN A 247 7.13 13.58 37.75
C GLN A 247 7.47 14.70 38.72
N PHE A 248 7.84 14.33 39.94
CA PHE A 248 8.21 15.32 41.01
C PHE A 248 9.49 14.91 41.70
N ASP A 249 10.38 15.90 41.97
CA ASP A 249 11.53 15.72 42.83
C ASP A 249 11.25 16.43 44.16
N VAL A 250 11.23 15.68 45.26
CA VAL A 250 10.81 16.14 46.60
C VAL A 250 12.01 16.66 47.35
N TYR A 251 11.90 17.86 47.86
CA TYR A 251 12.97 18.48 48.64
C TYR A 251 13.06 17.91 50.04
N TYR A 252 14.30 17.61 50.46
CA TYR A 252 14.69 17.23 51.82
C TYR A 252 15.75 18.17 52.38
N GLY A 253 15.73 18.37 53.71
CA GLY A 253 16.67 19.27 54.35
C GLY A 253 18.13 18.79 54.36
N ASP A 254 18.38 17.53 54.07
CA ASP A 254 19.71 16.91 54.05
C ASP A 254 19.84 15.82 52.98
N HIS A 255 21.10 15.53 52.61
CA HIS A 255 21.39 14.58 51.55
C HIS A 255 21.05 13.10 51.89
N ALA A 256 21.19 12.74 53.17
CA ALA A 256 20.88 11.37 53.57
C ALA A 256 19.39 11.06 53.44
N SER A 257 18.53 11.98 53.85
CA SER A 257 17.08 11.88 53.68
C SER A 257 16.66 11.89 52.22
N ALA A 258 17.27 12.75 51.39
CA ALA A 258 17.03 12.79 49.94
C ALA A 258 17.43 11.47 49.27
N SER A 259 18.60 10.92 49.61
CA SER A 259 19.07 9.64 49.10
C SER A 259 18.24 8.45 49.58
N ALA A 260 17.75 8.50 50.83
CA ALA A 260 16.90 7.45 51.37
C ALA A 260 15.51 7.42 50.73
N HIS A 261 15.03 8.53 50.17
CA HIS A 261 13.79 8.59 49.41
C HIS A 261 13.86 7.65 48.17
N GLY A 262 14.98 7.69 47.45
CA GLY A 262 15.11 6.90 46.22
C GLY A 262 14.05 7.27 45.18
N HIS A 263 13.47 6.28 44.52
CA HIS A 263 12.27 6.44 43.69
C HIS A 263 11.08 5.85 44.43
N GLN A 264 10.04 6.63 44.59
CA GLN A 264 8.76 6.23 45.21
C GLN A 264 7.62 6.47 44.25
N THR A 265 6.57 5.69 44.38
CA THR A 265 5.32 5.92 43.62
C THR A 265 4.24 6.32 44.61
N TRP A 266 3.72 7.53 44.45
CA TRP A 266 2.68 8.08 45.29
C TRP A 266 1.46 8.46 44.48
N GLU A 267 0.27 8.36 45.09
CA GLU A 267 -0.92 8.96 44.52
C GLU A 267 -0.91 10.45 44.77
N ALA A 268 -1.19 11.25 43.74
CA ALA A 268 -1.18 12.69 43.78
C ALA A 268 -2.55 13.27 43.47
N TYR A 269 -2.86 14.42 44.09
CA TYR A 269 -4.10 15.15 43.89
C TYR A 269 -3.80 16.65 43.74
N ILE A 270 -4.63 17.36 42.95
CA ILE A 270 -4.57 18.82 42.92
C ILE A 270 -5.15 19.37 44.22
N ALA A 271 -4.36 20.15 44.97
CA ALA A 271 -4.77 20.70 46.27
C ALA A 271 -5.76 21.84 46.12
N ASP A 272 -6.59 22.04 47.16
CA ASP A 272 -7.57 23.14 47.25
C ASP A 272 -6.92 24.53 47.20
N SER A 273 -5.66 24.64 47.62
CA SER A 273 -4.86 25.88 47.60
C SER A 273 -4.65 26.45 46.18
N ASN A 274 -4.90 25.69 45.13
CA ASN A 274 -4.94 26.18 43.73
C ASN A 274 -6.19 27.04 43.44
N GLY A 275 -7.13 27.14 44.39
CA GLY A 275 -8.38 27.90 44.25
C GLY A 275 -9.33 27.21 43.25
N SER A 276 -9.98 28.00 42.40
CA SER A 276 -10.93 27.49 41.41
C SER A 276 -10.31 27.22 40.03
N GLN A 277 -8.99 27.25 39.89
CA GLN A 277 -8.31 27.10 38.62
C GLN A 277 -8.19 25.65 38.19
N GLU A 278 -8.36 25.41 36.92
CA GLU A 278 -7.96 24.14 36.30
C GLU A 278 -6.45 24.15 36.09
N VAL A 279 -5.77 23.09 36.51
CA VAL A 279 -4.33 22.93 36.32
C VAL A 279 -4.06 22.15 35.07
N GLU A 280 -3.19 22.64 34.21
CA GLU A 280 -2.73 21.91 33.05
C GLU A 280 -1.72 20.84 33.47
N VAL A 281 -2.02 19.58 33.16
CA VAL A 281 -1.17 18.42 33.44
C VAL A 281 -0.59 17.91 32.16
N THR A 282 0.71 17.79 32.12
CA THR A 282 1.45 17.27 30.96
C THR A 282 1.86 15.82 31.24
N THR A 283 1.38 14.89 30.42
CA THR A 283 1.74 13.48 30.51
C THR A 283 2.48 13.04 29.25
N THR A 284 3.41 12.12 29.39
CA THR A 284 4.09 11.49 28.27
C THR A 284 3.77 10.01 28.26
N ARG A 285 3.50 9.49 27.08
CA ARG A 285 3.37 8.05 26.88
C ARG A 285 4.14 7.63 25.63
N GLU A 286 4.67 6.43 25.64
CA GLU A 286 5.17 5.83 24.43
C GLU A 286 4.01 5.35 23.59
N VAL A 287 4.08 5.59 22.30
CA VAL A 287 3.10 5.18 21.30
C VAL A 287 3.82 4.36 20.25
N ASN A 288 3.35 3.14 20.05
CA ASN A 288 3.75 2.32 18.93
C ASN A 288 2.83 2.63 17.76
N ARG A 289 3.36 3.17 16.66
CA ARG A 289 2.59 3.45 15.45
C ARG A 289 3.02 2.52 14.33
N LEU A 290 2.04 2.00 13.58
CA LEU A 290 2.25 1.30 12.34
C LEU A 290 1.88 2.21 11.18
N ASP A 291 2.86 2.52 10.35
CA ASP A 291 2.69 3.25 9.10
C ASP A 291 2.47 2.23 7.98
N VAL A 292 1.34 2.31 7.29
CA VAL A 292 0.94 1.41 6.21
C VAL A 292 0.91 2.20 4.92
N THR A 293 1.74 1.82 3.97
CA THR A 293 1.85 2.51 2.67
C THR A 293 1.53 1.54 1.56
N LEU A 294 0.56 1.89 0.73
CA LEU A 294 0.31 1.24 -0.56
C LEU A 294 0.74 2.17 -1.68
N THR A 295 1.60 1.69 -2.55
CA THR A 295 1.96 2.37 -3.81
C THR A 295 1.30 1.67 -4.99
N ASN A 296 0.74 2.47 -5.93
CA ASN A 296 0.24 1.99 -7.22
C ASN A 296 1.13 2.58 -8.33
N HIS A 297 1.90 1.74 -8.99
CA HIS A 297 2.83 2.13 -10.06
C HIS A 297 2.16 2.35 -11.42
N ASN A 298 0.85 2.48 -11.45
CA ASN A 298 0.07 2.64 -12.66
C ASN A 298 0.24 1.46 -13.66
N LEU A 299 -0.86 0.77 -13.93
CA LEU A 299 -0.83 -0.42 -14.78
C LEU A 299 -0.21 -0.15 -16.15
N ASP A 300 -0.58 0.96 -16.81
CA ASP A 300 -0.06 1.30 -18.15
C ASP A 300 1.48 1.41 -18.15
N ALA A 301 2.05 2.05 -17.12
CA ALA A 301 3.50 2.19 -16.99
C ALA A 301 4.18 0.84 -16.77
N VAL A 302 3.62 -0.02 -15.91
CA VAL A 302 4.11 -1.39 -15.67
C VAL A 302 4.10 -2.19 -16.96
N LEU A 303 2.99 -2.18 -17.69
CA LEU A 303 2.84 -2.93 -18.94
C LEU A 303 3.79 -2.44 -20.03
N ARG A 304 3.96 -1.11 -20.19
CA ARG A 304 4.88 -0.54 -21.17
C ARG A 304 6.34 -0.94 -20.93
N ASN A 305 6.76 -1.02 -19.68
CA ASN A 305 8.12 -1.47 -19.34
C ASN A 305 8.39 -2.95 -19.72
N ARG A 306 7.34 -3.73 -19.92
CA ARG A 306 7.41 -5.15 -20.33
C ARG A 306 7.33 -5.35 -21.84
N MET A 307 7.17 -4.28 -22.61
CA MET A 307 6.95 -4.31 -24.06
C MET A 307 8.10 -3.64 -24.83
N THR A 308 8.40 -4.18 -26.01
CA THR A 308 9.23 -3.51 -27.01
C THR A 308 8.45 -2.36 -27.67
N ASP A 309 9.13 -1.43 -28.31
CA ASP A 309 8.49 -0.29 -29.01
C ASP A 309 7.39 -0.73 -29.99
N LYS A 310 7.63 -1.82 -30.73
CA LYS A 310 6.64 -2.36 -31.67
C LYS A 310 5.42 -2.97 -30.95
N GLU A 311 5.63 -3.61 -29.83
CA GLU A 311 4.54 -4.15 -29.02
C GLU A 311 3.72 -3.01 -28.38
N GLN A 312 4.36 -1.90 -28.00
CA GLN A 312 3.67 -0.73 -27.50
C GLN A 312 2.78 -0.07 -28.56
N GLU A 313 3.24 -0.01 -29.82
CA GLU A 313 2.39 0.47 -30.94
C GLU A 313 1.13 -0.39 -31.13
N GLN A 314 1.28 -1.72 -31.01
CA GLN A 314 0.14 -2.65 -31.07
C GLN A 314 -0.80 -2.49 -29.88
N TYR A 315 -0.23 -2.39 -28.69
CA TYR A 315 -0.94 -2.16 -27.44
C TYR A 315 -1.78 -0.87 -27.52
N ASP A 316 -1.20 0.23 -27.98
CA ASP A 316 -1.90 1.49 -28.15
C ASP A 316 -3.07 1.38 -29.14
N ALA A 317 -2.89 0.61 -30.21
CA ALA A 317 -3.95 0.34 -31.17
C ALA A 317 -5.10 -0.48 -30.56
N TYR A 318 -4.81 -1.53 -29.78
CA TYR A 318 -5.82 -2.29 -29.07
C TYR A 318 -6.56 -1.42 -28.05
N ASN A 319 -5.86 -0.66 -27.21
CA ASN A 319 -6.47 0.23 -26.23
C ASN A 319 -7.37 1.30 -26.86
N LYS A 320 -6.90 1.94 -27.93
CA LYS A 320 -7.67 2.99 -28.61
C LYS A 320 -9.03 2.53 -29.11
N TYR A 321 -9.13 1.28 -29.51
CA TYR A 321 -10.35 0.71 -30.09
C TYR A 321 -11.01 -0.34 -29.18
N TYR A 322 -10.55 -0.49 -27.92
CA TYR A 322 -11.05 -1.47 -26.95
C TYR A 322 -11.07 -2.92 -27.49
N GLY A 323 -10.08 -3.24 -28.34
CA GLY A 323 -10.04 -4.51 -29.05
C GLY A 323 -11.28 -4.78 -29.90
N ASN A 324 -11.97 -3.73 -30.39
CA ASN A 324 -13.27 -3.75 -31.07
C ASN A 324 -14.36 -4.56 -30.29
N ARG A 325 -14.27 -4.54 -28.97
CA ARG A 325 -15.20 -5.21 -28.03
C ARG A 325 -15.48 -4.28 -26.84
N ASP A 326 -15.94 -3.07 -27.07
CA ASP A 326 -16.27 -2.05 -26.08
C ASP A 326 -17.42 -2.44 -25.13
N TYR A 327 -18.13 -3.52 -25.47
CA TYR A 327 -19.16 -4.12 -24.65
C TYR A 327 -18.66 -4.99 -23.49
N LEU A 328 -17.35 -5.34 -23.48
CA LEU A 328 -16.79 -6.25 -22.46
C LEU A 328 -16.81 -5.63 -21.05
N PHE A 329 -16.49 -4.35 -20.96
CA PHE A 329 -16.37 -3.67 -19.66
C PHE A 329 -17.11 -2.34 -19.69
N ASP A 330 -17.67 -1.94 -18.54
CA ASP A 330 -18.34 -0.65 -18.41
C ASP A 330 -17.32 0.49 -18.48
N LEU A 331 -17.34 1.24 -19.56
CA LEU A 331 -16.44 2.37 -19.80
C LEU A 331 -16.59 3.50 -18.77
N ASN A 332 -17.75 3.60 -18.10
CA ASN A 332 -17.97 4.62 -17.07
C ASN A 332 -17.37 4.23 -15.72
N SER A 333 -17.07 2.94 -15.53
CA SER A 333 -16.45 2.43 -14.30
C SER A 333 -14.92 2.29 -14.39
N ILE A 334 -14.35 2.55 -15.57
CA ILE A 334 -12.92 2.45 -15.78
C ILE A 334 -12.24 3.66 -15.11
N PRO A 335 -11.29 3.45 -14.19
CA PRO A 335 -10.48 4.54 -13.68
C PRO A 335 -9.80 5.27 -14.86
N THR A 336 -10.04 6.56 -15.00
CA THR A 336 -9.41 7.37 -16.04
C THR A 336 -7.93 7.53 -15.72
N GLY A 337 -7.19 6.62 -16.23
CA GLY A 337 -5.82 6.24 -16.07
C GLY A 337 -4.79 7.26 -15.61
N GLY A 338 -3.96 6.77 -14.73
CA GLY A 338 -2.77 7.43 -14.20
C GLY A 338 -3.07 8.14 -12.90
N ALA A 339 -2.64 7.53 -11.77
CA ALA A 339 -2.89 8.00 -10.41
C ALA A 339 -4.33 8.47 -10.24
N GLY A 340 -5.27 7.50 -10.21
CA GLY A 340 -6.69 7.78 -10.25
C GLY A 340 -7.17 8.47 -8.98
N PHE A 341 -7.24 9.76 -9.03
CA PHE A 341 -8.19 10.47 -8.21
C PHE A 341 -9.51 10.43 -8.97
N GLY A 342 -10.35 9.43 -8.66
CA GLY A 342 -11.75 9.42 -9.05
C GLY A 342 -12.48 10.54 -8.31
N TYR A 343 -12.33 11.77 -8.77
CA TYR A 343 -13.17 12.87 -8.31
C TYR A 343 -14.28 13.06 -9.34
N ASP A 344 -15.49 12.84 -8.87
CA ASP A 344 -16.67 13.19 -9.64
C ASP A 344 -16.85 14.71 -9.56
N ILE A 345 -16.48 15.41 -10.65
CA ILE A 345 -16.72 16.85 -10.72
C ILE A 345 -18.18 17.05 -11.13
N PRO A 346 -19.01 17.65 -10.26
CA PRO A 346 -20.39 17.93 -10.61
C PRO A 346 -20.49 18.69 -11.95
N ALA A 347 -21.37 18.25 -12.84
CA ALA A 347 -21.55 18.87 -14.16
C ALA A 347 -21.83 20.39 -14.06
N GLU A 348 -22.44 20.82 -12.97
CA GLU A 348 -22.68 22.24 -12.65
C GLU A 348 -21.38 23.04 -12.47
N ALA A 349 -20.36 22.45 -11.83
CA ALA A 349 -19.06 23.08 -11.66
C ALA A 349 -18.31 23.21 -13.00
N LEU A 350 -18.45 22.22 -13.88
CA LEU A 350 -17.86 22.28 -15.23
C LEU A 350 -18.58 23.27 -16.17
N SER A 351 -19.74 23.81 -15.78
CA SER A 351 -20.43 24.87 -16.51
C SER A 351 -19.71 26.22 -16.41
N ASP A 352 -18.84 26.42 -15.42
CA ASP A 352 -17.95 27.58 -15.35
C ASP A 352 -16.74 27.36 -16.29
N PRO A 353 -16.56 28.20 -17.33
CA PRO A 353 -15.49 28.02 -18.30
C PRO A 353 -14.08 28.17 -17.71
N GLN A 354 -13.91 28.98 -16.65
CA GLN A 354 -12.63 29.18 -15.98
C GLN A 354 -12.28 27.96 -15.11
N PHE A 355 -13.24 27.45 -14.35
CA PHE A 355 -13.09 26.23 -13.55
C PHE A 355 -12.80 25.02 -14.44
N ALA A 356 -13.58 24.84 -15.50
CA ALA A 356 -13.37 23.76 -16.47
C ALA A 356 -11.99 23.81 -17.15
N LYS A 357 -11.44 25.01 -17.40
CA LYS A 357 -10.08 25.19 -17.94
C LYS A 357 -9.03 24.84 -16.89
N MET A 358 -9.22 25.25 -15.64
CA MET A 358 -8.31 24.97 -14.55
C MET A 358 -8.22 23.45 -14.28
N ILE A 359 -9.36 22.76 -14.25
CA ILE A 359 -9.39 21.31 -14.07
C ILE A 359 -8.69 20.60 -15.22
N ARG A 360 -8.99 20.94 -16.47
CA ARG A 360 -8.31 20.37 -17.63
C ARG A 360 -6.79 20.60 -17.63
N GLU A 361 -6.34 21.71 -17.07
CA GLU A 361 -4.91 21.96 -16.92
C GLU A 361 -4.32 21.12 -15.78
N ALA A 362 -5.02 20.99 -14.66
CA ALA A 362 -4.59 20.16 -13.53
C ALA A 362 -4.53 18.66 -13.89
N GLU A 363 -5.46 18.18 -14.70
CA GLU A 363 -5.49 16.79 -15.20
C GLU A 363 -4.21 16.38 -15.94
N LYS A 364 -3.52 17.33 -16.59
CA LYS A 364 -2.25 17.04 -17.26
C LYS A 364 -1.11 16.68 -16.32
N TYR A 365 -1.25 17.03 -15.06
CA TYR A 365 -0.24 16.80 -14.02
C TYR A 365 -0.61 15.62 -13.09
N LEU A 366 -1.73 14.96 -13.33
CA LEU A 366 -2.10 13.74 -12.61
C LEU A 366 -1.04 12.66 -12.86
N GLY A 367 -0.53 12.07 -11.79
CA GLY A 367 0.52 11.05 -11.86
C GLY A 367 1.96 11.58 -11.82
N TYR A 368 2.16 12.90 -11.82
CA TYR A 368 3.49 13.44 -11.54
C TYR A 368 3.80 13.32 -10.04
N PRO A 369 5.05 12.97 -9.67
CA PRO A 369 5.43 12.90 -8.27
C PRO A 369 5.30 14.28 -7.62
N TYR A 370 4.66 14.33 -6.45
CA TYR A 370 4.57 15.56 -5.67
C TYR A 370 5.96 15.96 -5.15
N VAL A 371 6.44 17.14 -5.55
CA VAL A 371 7.68 17.71 -5.03
C VAL A 371 7.31 18.83 -4.07
N TRP A 372 7.61 18.63 -2.78
CA TRP A 372 7.37 19.63 -1.74
C TRP A 372 8.28 20.85 -1.96
N GLY A 373 7.70 22.03 -2.17
CA GLY A 373 8.43 23.30 -2.28
C GLY A 373 9.02 23.58 -3.67
N GLY A 374 8.48 22.96 -4.71
CA GLY A 374 8.81 23.25 -6.12
C GLY A 374 8.14 24.51 -6.62
#